data_df806f1dac6aa3166cc05a569fdac941
#
_entry.id   df806f1dac6aa3166cc05a569fdac941
#
_cell.length_a   1.000
_cell.length_b   1.000
_cell.length_c   1.000
_cell.angle_alpha   90.00
_cell.angle_beta   90.00
_cell.angle_gamma   90.00
#
_symmetry.space_group_name_H-M   'P 1'
#
loop_
_entity.id
_entity.type
_entity.pdbx_description
1 polymer ?
#
loop_
_entity_poly.entity_id
_entity_poly.type
_entity_poly.pdbx_seq_one_letter_code
_entity_poly.pdbx_strand_id
1 'polypeptide(L)'
;MDTLKLFAVVLGGEAEKSNTELHDVVFAVGTSIEDCYFQLLEKWFGLPEKMHIDSYMELDVVDGYEISLHKDKSDNSDKKLFFINLGAYKKGDFMEHHANTFLVGKLATEIKKRAKEKLLKGFDEVHKDDLYEVDDMIAIEELDGYHVHLTPTE
;
A
#
# COMPACT_ATOMS: atom_id res chain seq x y z
N MET A 1 6.70 26.01 7.15
CA MET A 1 6.67 24.70 7.82
C MET A 1 6.42 23.61 6.78
N ASP A 2 7.20 22.57 6.85
CA ASP A 2 7.05 21.46 5.92
C ASP A 2 5.78 20.68 6.22
N THR A 3 5.04 20.34 5.17
CA THR A 3 3.79 19.60 5.28
C THR A 3 4.08 18.13 5.53
N LEU A 4 3.31 17.51 6.42
CA LEU A 4 3.36 16.08 6.63
C LEU A 4 2.85 15.34 5.40
N LYS A 5 3.54 14.28 5.05
CA LYS A 5 3.23 13.44 3.90
C LYS A 5 3.00 12.00 4.34
N LEU A 6 2.14 11.32 3.62
CA LEU A 6 1.91 9.89 3.78
C LEU A 6 2.73 9.17 2.71
N PHE A 7 3.57 8.25 3.16
CA PHE A 7 4.40 7.43 2.27
C PHE A 7 3.97 5.98 2.29
N ALA A 8 3.94 5.37 1.12
CA ALA A 8 3.93 3.93 0.97
C ALA A 8 5.35 3.50 0.65
N VAL A 9 5.87 2.53 1.38
CA VAL A 9 7.28 2.15 1.30
C VAL A 9 7.41 0.64 1.13
N VAL A 10 8.21 0.24 0.16
CA VAL A 10 8.59 -1.16 0.01
C VAL A 10 9.91 -1.35 0.73
N LEU A 11 9.88 -2.14 1.80
CA LEU A 11 11.05 -2.53 2.56
C LEU A 11 11.56 -3.88 2.09
N GLY A 12 12.86 -4.02 2.07
CA GLY A 12 13.52 -5.30 1.77
C GLY A 12 14.52 -5.64 2.87
N GLY A 13 14.85 -6.90 2.99
CA GLY A 13 15.81 -7.35 3.96
C GLY A 13 15.74 -8.85 4.21
N GLU A 14 16.25 -9.26 5.34
CA GLU A 14 16.36 -10.68 5.73
C GLU A 14 15.75 -10.92 7.10
N ALA A 15 15.25 -12.12 7.31
CA ALA A 15 14.91 -12.63 8.62
C ALA A 15 15.95 -13.69 9.00
N GLU A 16 16.01 -14.06 10.29
CA GLU A 16 17.05 -14.96 10.80
C GLU A 16 17.18 -16.25 9.99
N LYS A 17 16.06 -16.81 9.55
CA LYS A 17 16.04 -18.10 8.84
C LYS A 17 15.61 -18.00 7.38
N SER A 18 15.60 -16.80 6.81
CA SER A 18 15.23 -16.66 5.41
C SER A 18 16.36 -17.08 4.47
N ASN A 19 16.02 -17.74 3.37
CA ASN A 19 16.96 -18.12 2.34
C ASN A 19 17.13 -17.03 1.28
N THR A 20 16.08 -16.27 1.05
CA THR A 20 16.07 -15.19 0.06
C THR A 20 15.65 -13.90 0.72
N GLU A 21 15.87 -12.79 0.04
CA GLU A 21 15.42 -11.49 0.49
C GLU A 21 13.90 -11.47 0.63
N LEU A 22 13.43 -10.87 1.71
CA LEU A 22 12.01 -10.69 1.98
C LEU A 22 11.61 -9.24 1.77
N HIS A 23 10.35 -9.02 1.42
CA HIS A 23 9.80 -7.69 1.18
C HIS A 23 8.51 -7.50 1.95
N ASP A 24 8.25 -6.26 2.33
CA ASP A 24 6.98 -5.87 2.94
C ASP A 24 6.62 -4.45 2.51
N VAL A 25 5.34 -4.16 2.48
CA VAL A 25 4.83 -2.81 2.23
C VAL A 25 4.38 -2.24 3.55
N VAL A 26 4.92 -1.08 3.91
CA VAL A 26 4.54 -0.38 5.14
C VAL A 26 4.21 1.08 4.80
N PHE A 27 3.54 1.74 5.75
CA PHE A 27 3.13 3.14 5.58
C PHE A 27 3.76 3.96 6.69
N ALA A 28 4.16 5.18 6.36
CA ALA A 28 4.81 6.07 7.31
C ALA A 28 4.42 7.52 7.06
N VAL A 29 4.54 8.33 8.08
CA VAL A 29 4.21 9.75 8.06
C VAL A 29 5.45 10.56 8.40
N GLY A 30 5.76 11.53 7.56
CA GLY A 30 6.89 12.43 7.80
C GLY A 30 6.91 13.57 6.81
N THR A 31 7.81 14.51 7.01
CA THR A 31 8.01 15.63 6.07
C THR A 31 8.85 15.20 4.86
N SER A 32 9.63 14.13 5.02
CA SER A 32 10.45 13.53 3.98
C SER A 32 10.57 12.03 4.26
N ILE A 33 11.08 11.27 3.31
CA ILE A 33 11.29 9.83 3.51
C ILE A 33 12.35 9.57 4.61
N GLU A 34 13.38 10.41 4.68
CA GLU A 34 14.42 10.30 5.72
C GLU A 34 13.84 10.46 7.12
N ASP A 35 12.82 11.31 7.25
CA ASP A 35 12.11 11.56 8.50
C ASP A 35 11.34 10.33 8.99
N CYS A 36 11.07 9.40 8.10
CA CYS A 36 10.31 8.18 8.40
C CYS A 36 11.19 7.01 8.87
N TYR A 37 12.50 7.12 8.83
CA TYR A 37 13.41 5.98 9.01
C TYR A 37 13.15 5.17 10.27
N PHE A 38 12.98 5.82 11.41
CA PHE A 38 12.74 5.11 12.67
C PHE A 38 11.39 4.40 12.70
N GLN A 39 10.36 4.97 12.08
CA GLN A 39 9.07 4.31 11.91
C GLN A 39 9.22 3.03 11.08
N LEU A 40 10.02 3.11 10.02
CA LEU A 40 10.25 1.97 9.14
C LEU A 40 10.97 0.83 9.86
N LEU A 41 11.97 1.16 10.69
CA LEU A 41 12.66 0.18 11.51
C LEU A 41 11.72 -0.53 12.48
N GLU A 42 10.81 0.21 13.12
CA GLU A 42 9.82 -0.37 14.03
C GLU A 42 8.84 -1.30 13.31
N LYS A 43 8.51 -0.99 12.08
CA LYS A 43 7.53 -1.76 11.27
C LYS A 43 8.15 -2.97 10.58
N TRP A 44 9.46 -3.00 10.44
CA TRP A 44 10.14 -4.12 9.78
C TRP A 44 10.10 -5.38 10.66
N PHE A 45 9.64 -6.48 10.08
CA PHE A 45 9.49 -7.75 10.81
C PHE A 45 10.78 -8.59 10.86
N GLY A 46 11.77 -8.27 10.05
CA GLY A 46 13.02 -9.02 9.96
C GLY A 46 14.16 -8.42 10.80
N LEU A 47 15.39 -8.71 10.40
CA LEU A 47 16.58 -8.22 11.07
C LEU A 47 16.75 -6.72 10.79
N PRO A 48 16.80 -5.87 11.86
CA PRO A 48 16.90 -4.42 11.67
C PRO A 48 18.13 -3.99 10.87
N GLU A 49 19.27 -4.65 11.10
CA GLU A 49 20.55 -4.32 10.44
C GLU A 49 20.56 -4.69 8.95
N LYS A 50 19.59 -5.47 8.49
CA LYS A 50 19.46 -5.87 7.08
C LYS A 50 18.39 -5.10 6.33
N MET A 51 17.60 -4.29 7.03
CA MET A 51 16.53 -3.53 6.41
C MET A 51 17.07 -2.44 5.47
N HIS A 52 16.45 -2.36 4.30
CA HIS A 52 16.69 -1.24 3.38
C HIS A 52 15.39 -0.85 2.69
N ILE A 53 15.36 0.36 2.15
CA ILE A 53 14.23 0.87 1.38
C ILE A 53 14.46 0.52 -0.09
N ASP A 54 13.59 -0.32 -0.65
CA ASP A 54 13.65 -0.66 -2.08
C ASP A 54 13.03 0.44 -2.94
N SER A 55 11.88 0.92 -2.52
CA SER A 55 11.19 2.01 -3.21
C SER A 55 10.19 2.67 -2.27
N TYR A 56 9.75 3.85 -2.65
CA TYR A 56 8.69 4.54 -1.91
C TYR A 56 7.94 5.49 -2.83
N MET A 57 6.75 5.85 -2.42
CA MET A 57 5.97 6.88 -3.09
C MET A 57 5.18 7.70 -2.09
N GLU A 58 5.02 8.97 -2.37
CA GLU A 58 4.11 9.82 -1.62
C GLU A 58 2.69 9.58 -2.10
N LEU A 59 1.77 9.37 -1.15
CA LEU A 59 0.35 9.26 -1.43
C LEU A 59 -0.27 10.65 -1.27
N ASP A 60 -0.27 11.43 -2.33
CA ASP A 60 -0.76 12.82 -2.36
C ASP A 60 -2.20 12.89 -2.88
N VAL A 61 -2.41 12.40 -4.10
CA VAL A 61 -3.74 12.29 -4.70
C VAL A 61 -3.93 10.84 -5.13
N VAL A 62 -4.98 10.21 -4.62
CA VAL A 62 -5.31 8.82 -4.94
C VAL A 62 -6.79 8.74 -5.31
N ASP A 63 -7.06 8.15 -6.47
CA ASP A 63 -8.43 7.82 -6.90
C ASP A 63 -9.37 9.03 -6.83
N GLY A 64 -8.86 10.23 -7.18
CA GLY A 64 -9.62 11.48 -7.17
C GLY A 64 -9.75 12.16 -5.81
N TYR A 65 -8.94 11.77 -4.83
CA TYR A 65 -8.97 12.35 -3.50
C TYR A 65 -7.59 12.86 -3.09
N GLU A 66 -7.54 14.08 -2.57
CA GLU A 66 -6.36 14.62 -1.93
C GLU A 66 -6.26 14.01 -0.53
N ILE A 67 -5.05 13.58 -0.17
CA ILE A 67 -4.75 12.98 1.12
C ILE A 67 -4.09 14.01 2.02
N SER A 68 -4.63 14.19 3.21
CA SER A 68 -4.03 15.03 4.24
C SER A 68 -4.04 14.31 5.59
N LEU A 69 -3.15 14.73 6.48
CA LEU A 69 -2.93 14.09 7.77
C LEU A 69 -3.25 15.08 8.88
N HIS A 70 -4.07 14.65 9.82
CA HIS A 70 -4.55 15.50 10.92
C HIS A 70 -4.52 14.73 12.24
N LYS A 71 -4.41 15.47 13.33
CA LYS A 71 -4.49 14.89 14.68
C LYS A 71 -5.90 14.42 15.01
N ASP A 72 -6.90 15.06 14.41
CA ASP A 72 -8.29 14.78 14.68
C ASP A 72 -8.87 13.81 13.64
N LYS A 73 -9.81 12.99 14.10
CA LYS A 73 -10.52 12.05 13.25
C LYS A 73 -11.38 12.81 12.24
N SER A 74 -11.44 12.29 10.99
CA SER A 74 -12.26 12.88 9.95
C SER A 74 -13.75 12.69 10.23
N ASP A 75 -14.53 13.74 10.01
CA ASP A 75 -15.99 13.66 10.05
C ASP A 75 -16.58 12.96 8.82
N ASN A 76 -15.80 12.87 7.73
CA ASN A 76 -16.19 12.21 6.48
C ASN A 76 -15.72 10.75 6.47
N SER A 77 -16.11 10.01 7.50
CA SER A 77 -15.61 8.66 7.73
C SER A 77 -16.16 7.57 6.82
N ASP A 78 -17.03 7.91 5.87
CA ASP A 78 -17.65 6.95 4.97
C ASP A 78 -16.66 6.32 4.01
N LYS A 79 -15.67 7.08 3.55
CA LYS A 79 -14.70 6.61 2.58
C LYS A 79 -13.34 6.40 3.22
N LYS A 80 -12.65 5.38 2.76
CA LYS A 80 -11.34 5.00 3.27
C LYS A 80 -10.36 4.84 2.13
N LEU A 81 -9.11 5.10 2.42
CA LEU A 81 -8.00 4.78 1.54
C LEU A 81 -7.60 3.34 1.77
N PHE A 82 -7.53 2.56 0.69
CA PHE A 82 -7.13 1.16 0.75
C PHE A 82 -5.87 0.90 -0.06
N PHE A 83 -4.99 0.09 0.50
CA PHE A 83 -3.94 -0.60 -0.21
C PHE A 83 -4.43 -2.01 -0.52
N ILE A 84 -4.31 -2.43 -1.76
CA ILE A 84 -4.75 -3.76 -2.20
C ILE A 84 -3.59 -4.49 -2.84
N ASN A 85 -3.33 -5.72 -2.38
CA ASN A 85 -2.36 -6.63 -2.95
C ASN A 85 -3.11 -7.80 -3.58
N LEU A 86 -2.92 -7.99 -4.88
CA LEU A 86 -3.52 -9.09 -5.64
C LEU A 86 -2.44 -10.11 -5.98
N GLY A 87 -2.78 -11.38 -5.84
CA GLY A 87 -1.92 -12.48 -6.24
C GLY A 87 -2.50 -13.25 -7.42
N ALA A 88 -1.64 -13.73 -8.30
CA ALA A 88 -2.06 -14.54 -9.44
C ALA A 88 -1.00 -15.59 -9.77
N TYR A 89 -1.46 -16.75 -10.19
CA TYR A 89 -0.60 -17.81 -10.68
C TYR A 89 -0.66 -17.86 -12.20
N LYS A 90 0.50 -17.92 -12.80
CA LYS A 90 0.62 -18.15 -14.24
C LYS A 90 1.19 -19.54 -14.44
N LYS A 91 0.52 -20.32 -15.30
CA LYS A 91 0.94 -21.69 -15.60
C LYS A 91 2.39 -21.73 -16.07
N GLY A 92 3.18 -22.56 -15.43
CA GLY A 92 4.59 -22.71 -15.74
C GLY A 92 5.54 -21.83 -14.94
N ASP A 93 5.03 -20.83 -14.23
CA ASP A 93 5.86 -19.99 -13.37
C ASP A 93 5.96 -20.59 -11.98
N PHE A 94 7.18 -20.57 -11.44
CA PHE A 94 7.42 -21.10 -10.10
C PHE A 94 6.82 -20.23 -9.00
N MET A 95 6.93 -18.91 -9.18
CA MET A 95 6.53 -17.93 -8.17
C MET A 95 5.15 -17.34 -8.48
N GLU A 96 4.37 -17.08 -7.45
CA GLU A 96 3.15 -16.30 -7.56
C GLU A 96 3.48 -14.86 -7.97
N HIS A 97 2.67 -14.29 -8.85
CA HIS A 97 2.78 -12.90 -9.27
C HIS A 97 1.91 -12.03 -8.37
N HIS A 98 2.41 -10.84 -8.04
CA HIS A 98 1.67 -9.88 -7.22
C HIS A 98 1.55 -8.55 -7.94
N ALA A 99 0.41 -7.91 -7.76
CA ALA A 99 0.17 -6.56 -8.24
C ALA A 99 -0.51 -5.74 -7.15
N ASN A 100 -0.19 -4.46 -7.09
CA ASN A 100 -0.65 -3.57 -6.03
C ASN A 100 -1.37 -2.35 -6.59
N THR A 101 -2.34 -1.85 -5.85
CA THR A 101 -2.99 -0.58 -6.18
C THR A 101 -3.52 0.09 -4.93
N PHE A 102 -3.83 1.37 -5.06
CA PHE A 102 -4.48 2.18 -4.03
C PHE A 102 -5.82 2.66 -4.56
N LEU A 103 -6.87 2.52 -3.76
CA LEU A 103 -8.21 2.96 -4.13
C LEU A 103 -8.89 3.61 -2.92
N VAL A 104 -9.89 4.43 -3.21
CA VAL A 104 -10.72 5.07 -2.18
C VAL A 104 -12.16 4.62 -2.37
N GLY A 105 -12.83 4.21 -1.30
CA GLY A 105 -14.23 3.82 -1.34
C GLY A 105 -14.78 3.45 0.02
N LYS A 106 -16.05 3.06 0.04
CA LYS A 106 -16.79 2.73 1.26
C LYS A 106 -16.77 1.23 1.58
N LEU A 107 -17.02 0.41 0.58
CA LEU A 107 -17.25 -1.02 0.76
C LEU A 107 -16.08 -1.85 0.26
N ALA A 108 -15.62 -2.76 1.11
CA ALA A 108 -14.53 -3.68 0.78
C ALA A 108 -14.82 -4.48 -0.50
N THR A 109 -16.06 -4.94 -0.68
CA THR A 109 -16.47 -5.71 -1.85
C THR A 109 -16.34 -4.92 -3.13
N GLU A 110 -16.73 -3.64 -3.11
CA GLU A 110 -16.60 -2.73 -4.25
C GLU A 110 -15.13 -2.48 -4.59
N ILE A 111 -14.32 -2.25 -3.56
CA ILE A 111 -12.89 -2.00 -3.73
C ILE A 111 -12.19 -3.22 -4.35
N LYS A 112 -12.49 -4.42 -3.90
CA LYS A 112 -11.94 -5.66 -4.45
C LYS A 112 -12.28 -5.81 -5.94
N LYS A 113 -13.52 -5.54 -6.30
CA LYS A 113 -13.98 -5.61 -7.68
C LYS A 113 -13.25 -4.60 -8.56
N ARG A 114 -13.16 -3.35 -8.12
CA ARG A 114 -12.48 -2.28 -8.86
C ARG A 114 -10.98 -2.56 -9.00
N ALA A 115 -10.34 -3.12 -7.97
CA ALA A 115 -8.93 -3.47 -8.02
C ALA A 115 -8.66 -4.54 -9.08
N LYS A 116 -9.47 -5.59 -9.12
CA LYS A 116 -9.36 -6.64 -10.13
C LYS A 116 -9.53 -6.08 -11.54
N GLU A 117 -10.55 -5.26 -11.77
CA GLU A 117 -10.80 -4.64 -13.07
C GLU A 117 -9.63 -3.75 -13.50
N LYS A 118 -9.12 -2.93 -12.59
CA LYS A 118 -8.02 -2.01 -12.88
C LYS A 118 -6.75 -2.75 -13.26
N LEU A 119 -6.40 -3.79 -12.51
CA LEU A 119 -5.15 -4.51 -12.71
C LEU A 119 -5.22 -5.49 -13.88
N LEU A 120 -6.41 -5.94 -14.27
CA LEU A 120 -6.59 -6.81 -15.44
C LEU A 120 -6.57 -6.07 -16.77
N LYS A 121 -6.72 -4.75 -16.78
CA LYS A 121 -6.74 -3.96 -18.03
C LYS A 121 -5.45 -4.03 -18.86
N GLY A 122 -4.34 -4.36 -18.24
CA GLY A 122 -3.06 -4.47 -18.91
C GLY A 122 -2.75 -5.86 -19.46
N PHE A 123 -3.64 -6.84 -19.28
CA PHE A 123 -3.42 -8.21 -19.69
C PHE A 123 -4.21 -8.51 -20.99
N ASP A 124 -3.61 -9.30 -21.87
CA ASP A 124 -4.33 -9.81 -23.04
C ASP A 124 -5.33 -10.88 -22.60
N GLU A 125 -6.20 -11.30 -23.53
CA GLU A 125 -7.27 -12.27 -23.24
C GLU A 125 -6.76 -13.61 -22.74
N VAL A 126 -5.54 -14.00 -23.14
CA VAL A 126 -4.94 -15.28 -22.75
C VAL A 126 -4.58 -15.29 -21.27
N HIS A 127 -4.29 -14.12 -20.70
CA HIS A 127 -3.88 -13.99 -19.31
C HIS A 127 -5.04 -13.60 -18.37
N LYS A 128 -6.22 -13.30 -18.89
CA LYS A 128 -7.40 -12.98 -18.08
C LYS A 128 -7.90 -14.16 -17.25
N ASP A 129 -7.55 -15.37 -17.67
CA ASP A 129 -7.90 -16.60 -16.95
C ASP A 129 -6.95 -16.89 -15.78
N ASP A 130 -5.83 -16.17 -15.70
CA ASP A 130 -4.96 -16.19 -14.51
C ASP A 130 -5.61 -15.33 -13.47
N LEU A 131 -6.49 -15.93 -12.68
CA LEU A 131 -7.36 -15.23 -11.74
C LEU A 131 -6.55 -14.58 -10.63
N TYR A 132 -6.58 -13.24 -10.59
CA TYR A 132 -6.09 -12.51 -9.44
C TYR A 132 -7.08 -12.66 -8.29
N GLU A 133 -6.56 -13.11 -7.17
CA GLU A 133 -7.27 -13.08 -5.90
C GLU A 133 -6.75 -11.94 -5.05
N VAL A 134 -7.62 -11.33 -4.26
CA VAL A 134 -7.19 -10.33 -3.28
C VAL A 134 -6.55 -11.04 -2.12
N ASP A 135 -5.22 -10.97 -2.02
CA ASP A 135 -4.47 -11.56 -0.91
C ASP A 135 -4.57 -10.68 0.33
N ASP A 136 -4.37 -9.37 0.15
CA ASP A 136 -4.39 -8.42 1.25
C ASP A 136 -5.15 -7.16 0.87
N MET A 137 -5.87 -6.63 1.83
CA MET A 137 -6.51 -5.33 1.71
C MET A 137 -6.39 -4.60 3.05
N ILE A 138 -5.71 -3.47 3.02
CA ILE A 138 -5.41 -2.70 4.22
C ILE A 138 -6.07 -1.33 4.13
N ALA A 139 -6.92 -1.01 5.10
CA ALA A 139 -7.47 0.33 5.23
C ALA A 139 -6.45 1.21 5.97
N ILE A 140 -6.07 2.32 5.35
CA ILE A 140 -5.12 3.26 5.92
C ILE A 140 -5.92 4.41 6.53
N GLU A 141 -6.25 4.29 7.81
CA GLU A 141 -7.12 5.25 8.51
C GLU A 141 -6.37 6.08 9.53
N GLU A 142 -5.56 5.43 10.35
CA GLU A 142 -4.76 6.07 11.39
C GLU A 142 -3.35 5.53 11.36
N LEU A 143 -2.37 6.41 11.45
CA LEU A 143 -0.98 6.05 11.29
C LEU A 143 -0.09 7.00 12.09
N ASP A 144 0.69 6.44 13.01
CA ASP A 144 1.70 7.19 13.78
C ASP A 144 1.14 8.44 14.48
N GLY A 145 -0.08 8.32 15.00
CA GLY A 145 -0.75 9.40 15.73
C GLY A 145 -1.52 10.38 14.85
N TYR A 146 -1.62 10.12 13.55
CA TYR A 146 -2.33 10.98 12.60
C TYR A 146 -3.47 10.22 11.95
N HIS A 147 -4.55 10.94 11.65
CA HIS A 147 -5.69 10.42 10.91
C HIS A 147 -5.61 10.85 9.44
N VAL A 148 -5.94 9.93 8.55
CA VAL A 148 -5.97 10.18 7.12
C VAL A 148 -7.30 10.84 6.74
N HIS A 149 -7.23 12.03 6.15
CA HIS A 149 -8.40 12.74 5.63
C HIS A 149 -8.38 12.70 4.11
N LEU A 150 -9.56 12.52 3.52
CA LEU A 150 -9.75 12.41 2.08
C LEU A 150 -10.65 13.55 1.60
N THR A 151 -10.13 14.37 0.70
CA THR A 151 -10.87 15.51 0.13
C THR A 151 -11.01 15.31 -1.38
N PRO A 152 -12.25 15.26 -1.91
CA PRO A 152 -12.43 15.10 -3.35
C PRO A 152 -11.72 16.21 -4.13
N THR A 153 -11.05 15.84 -5.21
CA THR A 153 -10.49 16.80 -6.17
C THR A 153 -11.59 17.23 -7.14
N GLU A 154 -11.47 18.45 -7.66
CA GLU A 154 -12.42 18.95 -8.65
C GLU A 154 -12.20 18.35 -10.03
#